data_2946e5f28e6f88184d7df9fde7fb095a
#
_entry.id   2946e5f28e6f88184d7df9fde7fb095a
#
_cell.length_a   1.000
_cell.length_b   1.000
_cell.length_c   1.000
_cell.angle_alpha   90.00
_cell.angle_beta   90.00
_cell.angle_gamma   90.00
#
_symmetry.space_group_name_H-M   'P 1'
#
loop_
_entity.id
_entity.type
_entity.pdbx_description
1 polymer ?
#
loop_
_entity_poly.entity_id
_entity_poly.type
_entity_poly.pdbx_seq_one_letter_code
_entity_poly.pdbx_strand_id
1 'polypeptide(L)'
;MIGLLIVGIILLFAVVVVQIGRVSDLTSKIRGEEATKQKITNSQAVWGLVFCAAFLLFCVASAIYYKDYMLGYGPWVSASAHGGDIDSLFNTTLFFTGIVFVLTHIALFWFTYKYRSKKGRVGVFFSHSNRLEIIWTIVPALVMVFLVTNGLVVWNEVMPDVDPTEDVLEFEATGSQFQWELRYPGADGKLGTCLLYTSPSPRD
;
A
#
# COMPACT_ATOMS: atom_id res chain seq x y z
N MET A 1 -31.76 5.24 -10.48
CA MET A 1 -31.87 3.77 -10.36
C MET A 1 -30.75 3.17 -9.52
N ILE A 2 -29.46 3.45 -9.77
CA ILE A 2 -28.31 2.90 -9.00
C ILE A 2 -28.40 3.22 -7.51
N GLY A 3 -28.75 4.45 -7.12
CA GLY A 3 -28.89 4.82 -5.71
C GLY A 3 -29.97 4.05 -4.95
N LEU A 4 -31.09 3.75 -5.60
CA LEU A 4 -32.17 2.96 -5.02
C LEU A 4 -31.76 1.49 -4.83
N LEU A 5 -30.96 0.95 -5.75
CA LEU A 5 -30.36 -0.38 -5.64
C LEU A 5 -29.38 -0.47 -4.47
N ILE A 6 -28.51 0.53 -4.31
CA ILE A 6 -27.54 0.59 -3.21
C ILE A 6 -28.28 0.64 -1.86
N VAL A 7 -29.28 1.51 -1.73
CA VAL A 7 -30.11 1.59 -0.51
C VAL A 7 -30.81 0.26 -0.24
N GLY A 8 -31.37 -0.39 -1.26
CA GLY A 8 -31.99 -1.71 -1.15
C GLY A 8 -31.01 -2.78 -0.65
N ILE A 9 -29.79 -2.82 -1.17
CA ILE A 9 -28.74 -3.75 -0.74
C ILE A 9 -28.34 -3.50 0.72
N ILE A 10 -28.17 -2.24 1.12
CA ILE A 10 -27.84 -1.88 2.52
C ILE A 10 -28.96 -2.31 3.47
N LEU A 11 -30.21 -2.05 3.12
CA LEU A 11 -31.35 -2.47 3.93
C LEU A 11 -31.45 -3.99 4.04
N LEU A 12 -31.26 -4.70 2.94
CA LEU A 12 -31.26 -6.16 2.92
C LEU A 12 -30.14 -6.74 3.76
N PHE A 13 -28.93 -6.16 3.69
CA PHE A 13 -27.81 -6.52 4.53
C PHE A 13 -28.12 -6.29 6.01
N ALA A 14 -28.68 -5.14 6.38
CA ALA A 14 -29.09 -4.84 7.73
C ALA A 14 -30.12 -5.84 8.27
N VAL A 15 -31.13 -6.21 7.47
CA VAL A 15 -32.12 -7.24 7.82
C VAL A 15 -31.45 -8.59 8.05
N VAL A 16 -30.53 -9.01 7.19
CA VAL A 16 -29.78 -10.26 7.34
C VAL A 16 -28.99 -10.28 8.65
N VAL A 17 -28.27 -9.19 8.98
CA VAL A 17 -27.51 -9.08 10.23
C VAL A 17 -28.43 -9.21 11.45
N VAL A 18 -29.60 -8.54 11.45
CA VAL A 18 -30.59 -8.64 12.53
C VAL A 18 -31.14 -10.06 12.66
N GLN A 19 -31.44 -10.73 11.54
CA GLN A 19 -31.93 -12.11 11.56
C GLN A 19 -30.87 -13.09 12.08
N ILE A 20 -29.61 -12.92 11.71
CA ILE A 20 -28.49 -13.72 12.24
C ILE A 20 -28.41 -13.54 13.77
N GLY A 21 -28.56 -12.31 14.28
CA GLY A 21 -28.60 -12.04 15.72
C GLY A 21 -29.74 -12.77 16.42
N ARG A 22 -30.95 -12.71 15.87
CA ARG A 22 -32.15 -13.42 16.42
C ARG A 22 -31.98 -14.94 16.43
N VAL A 23 -31.46 -15.51 15.32
CA VAL A 23 -31.22 -16.96 15.24
C VAL A 23 -30.15 -17.38 16.25
N SER A 24 -29.10 -16.59 16.44
CA SER A 24 -28.06 -16.82 17.44
C SER A 24 -28.66 -16.83 18.87
N ASP A 25 -29.54 -15.87 19.17
CA ASP A 25 -30.19 -15.72 20.48
C ASP A 25 -31.14 -16.91 20.78
N LEU A 26 -31.94 -17.32 19.81
CA LEU A 26 -32.80 -18.50 19.91
C LEU A 26 -31.98 -19.79 20.07
N THR A 27 -30.88 -19.92 19.36
CA THR A 27 -29.99 -21.08 19.42
C THR A 27 -29.30 -21.17 20.79
N SER A 28 -28.94 -20.03 21.39
CA SER A 28 -28.35 -19.97 22.72
C SER A 28 -29.32 -20.46 23.82
N LYS A 29 -30.59 -20.11 23.70
CA LYS A 29 -31.65 -20.56 24.62
C LYS A 29 -31.92 -22.07 24.54
N ILE A 30 -31.81 -22.68 23.36
CA ILE A 30 -32.10 -24.09 23.14
C ILE A 30 -30.90 -25.00 23.48
N ARG A 31 -29.68 -24.59 23.10
CA ARG A 31 -28.47 -25.43 23.24
C ARG A 31 -27.60 -25.16 24.46
N GLY A 32 -27.94 -24.14 25.23
CA GLY A 32 -27.10 -23.60 26.28
C GLY A 32 -26.10 -22.57 25.77
N GLU A 33 -25.91 -21.55 26.52
CA GLU A 33 -25.16 -20.35 26.14
C GLU A 33 -23.67 -20.66 25.83
N GLU A 34 -23.04 -21.49 26.67
CA GLU A 34 -21.61 -21.85 26.49
C GLU A 34 -21.35 -22.66 25.23
N ALA A 35 -22.20 -23.65 24.92
CA ALA A 35 -22.06 -24.50 23.74
C ALA A 35 -22.22 -23.67 22.44
N THR A 36 -23.19 -22.76 22.45
CA THR A 36 -23.46 -21.87 21.32
C THR A 36 -22.30 -20.90 21.11
N LYS A 37 -21.79 -20.26 22.17
CA LYS A 37 -20.64 -19.37 22.14
C LYS A 37 -19.38 -20.06 21.59
N GLN A 38 -19.11 -21.29 22.02
CA GLN A 38 -17.98 -22.08 21.52
C GLN A 38 -18.11 -22.41 20.04
N LYS A 39 -19.31 -22.76 19.57
CA LYS A 39 -19.58 -23.06 18.17
C LYS A 39 -19.40 -21.82 17.29
N ILE A 40 -19.95 -20.67 17.71
CA ILE A 40 -19.81 -19.40 17.01
C ILE A 40 -18.33 -19.01 16.92
N THR A 41 -17.60 -19.06 18.04
CA THR A 41 -16.17 -18.72 18.10
C THR A 41 -15.33 -19.61 17.16
N ASN A 42 -15.61 -20.92 17.12
CA ASN A 42 -14.92 -21.83 16.23
C ASN A 42 -15.25 -21.54 14.75
N SER A 43 -16.52 -21.29 14.44
CA SER A 43 -16.97 -20.97 13.09
C SER A 43 -16.33 -19.67 12.60
N GLN A 44 -16.35 -18.62 13.39
CA GLN A 44 -15.73 -17.34 13.05
C GLN A 44 -14.22 -17.46 12.81
N ALA A 45 -13.52 -18.24 13.65
CA ALA A 45 -12.09 -18.45 13.50
C ALA A 45 -11.74 -19.22 12.21
N VAL A 46 -12.54 -20.22 11.82
CA VAL A 46 -12.37 -20.95 10.55
C VAL A 46 -12.69 -20.06 9.36
N TRP A 47 -13.81 -19.34 9.40
CA TRP A 47 -14.17 -18.39 8.34
C TRP A 47 -13.14 -17.27 8.19
N GLY A 48 -12.52 -16.84 9.28
CA GLY A 48 -11.39 -15.90 9.25
C GLY A 48 -10.21 -16.45 8.44
N LEU A 49 -9.84 -17.72 8.62
CA LEU A 49 -8.77 -18.35 7.82
C LEU A 49 -9.16 -18.49 6.35
N VAL A 50 -10.41 -18.89 6.06
CA VAL A 50 -10.91 -18.97 4.68
C VAL A 50 -10.89 -17.60 4.02
N PHE A 51 -11.33 -16.56 4.74
CA PHE A 51 -11.28 -15.18 4.26
C PHE A 51 -9.82 -14.74 3.98
N CYS A 52 -8.89 -15.02 4.88
CA CYS A 52 -7.47 -14.70 4.68
C CYS A 52 -6.93 -15.34 3.39
N ALA A 53 -7.18 -16.64 3.21
CA ALA A 53 -6.73 -17.35 2.01
C ALA A 53 -7.36 -16.75 0.74
N ALA A 54 -8.67 -16.53 0.74
CA ALA A 54 -9.38 -15.94 -0.39
C ALA A 54 -8.91 -14.51 -0.68
N PHE A 55 -8.69 -13.69 0.35
CA PHE A 55 -8.18 -12.33 0.23
C PHE A 55 -6.78 -12.29 -0.36
N LEU A 56 -5.84 -13.11 0.15
CA LEU A 56 -4.49 -13.16 -0.38
C LEU A 56 -4.46 -13.67 -1.83
N LEU A 57 -5.27 -14.68 -2.15
CA LEU A 57 -5.43 -15.14 -3.54
C LEU A 57 -6.00 -14.06 -4.44
N PHE A 58 -7.00 -13.32 -3.97
CA PHE A 58 -7.58 -12.20 -4.70
C PHE A 58 -6.53 -11.09 -4.94
N CYS A 59 -5.71 -10.74 -3.93
CA CYS A 59 -4.65 -9.75 -4.08
C CYS A 59 -3.62 -10.19 -5.14
N VAL A 60 -3.18 -11.45 -5.08
CA VAL A 60 -2.23 -12.01 -6.06
C VAL A 60 -2.84 -12.05 -7.47
N ALA A 61 -4.07 -12.53 -7.60
CA ALA A 61 -4.77 -12.58 -8.88
C ALA A 61 -4.98 -11.19 -9.48
N SER A 62 -5.39 -10.21 -8.65
CA SER A 62 -5.53 -8.82 -9.06
C SER A 62 -4.19 -8.22 -9.49
N ALA A 63 -3.12 -8.47 -8.74
CA ALA A 63 -1.79 -8.00 -9.07
C ALA A 63 -1.32 -8.56 -10.43
N ILE A 64 -1.51 -9.86 -10.69
CA ILE A 64 -1.17 -10.49 -11.97
C ILE A 64 -2.05 -9.96 -13.10
N TYR A 65 -3.35 -9.78 -12.89
CA TYR A 65 -4.28 -9.32 -13.91
C TYR A 65 -4.01 -7.88 -14.32
N TYR A 66 -3.75 -6.99 -13.34
CA TYR A 66 -3.57 -5.56 -13.58
C TYR A 66 -2.11 -5.12 -13.81
N LYS A 67 -1.15 -6.05 -13.82
CA LYS A 67 0.28 -5.71 -13.96
C LYS A 67 0.60 -4.88 -15.21
N ASP A 68 -0.11 -5.10 -16.32
CA ASP A 68 0.13 -4.46 -17.60
C ASP A 68 -0.80 -3.24 -17.87
N TYR A 69 -1.68 -2.90 -16.90
CA TYR A 69 -2.54 -1.73 -16.98
C TYR A 69 -1.86 -0.49 -16.41
N MET A 70 -2.43 0.69 -16.76
CA MET A 70 -1.98 2.01 -16.35
C MET A 70 -1.89 2.16 -14.86
N LEU A 71 -1.19 1.95 -14.03
CA LEU A 71 -0.94 1.86 -12.59
C LEU A 71 -0.47 0.46 -12.16
N GLY A 72 -0.29 -0.46 -13.12
CA GLY A 72 0.34 -1.75 -12.86
C GLY A 72 1.86 -1.60 -12.74
N TYR A 73 2.47 -2.66 -12.22
CA TYR A 73 3.92 -2.74 -12.05
C TYR A 73 4.58 -3.59 -13.16
N GLY A 74 3.87 -3.77 -14.28
CA GLY A 74 4.33 -4.57 -15.41
C GLY A 74 5.62 -4.03 -16.04
N PRO A 75 6.21 -4.74 -16.98
CA PRO A 75 7.45 -4.36 -17.63
C PRO A 75 7.20 -3.20 -18.60
N TRP A 76 6.99 -2.02 -18.05
CA TRP A 76 6.91 -0.80 -18.84
C TRP A 76 8.30 -0.48 -19.37
N VAL A 77 8.38 -0.15 -20.67
CA VAL A 77 9.63 0.34 -21.24
C VAL A 77 9.85 1.75 -20.70
N SER A 78 10.92 1.91 -19.94
CA SER A 78 11.31 3.21 -19.43
C SER A 78 11.52 4.20 -20.57
N ALA A 79 10.89 5.36 -20.49
CA ALA A 79 11.02 6.43 -21.47
C ALA A 79 12.18 7.39 -21.18
N SER A 80 12.85 7.24 -20.04
CA SER A 80 13.99 8.07 -19.62
C SER A 80 15.21 7.22 -19.28
N ALA A 81 16.40 7.83 -19.33
CA ALA A 81 17.65 7.16 -18.99
C ALA A 81 17.64 6.57 -17.56
N HIS A 82 17.07 7.29 -16.61
CA HIS A 82 17.01 6.90 -15.19
C HIS A 82 15.73 6.12 -14.82
N GLY A 83 14.81 5.93 -15.76
CA GLY A 83 13.54 5.27 -15.46
C GLY A 83 13.70 3.82 -15.02
N GLY A 84 14.70 3.10 -15.56
CA GLY A 84 15.02 1.74 -15.14
C GLY A 84 15.45 1.63 -13.67
N ASP A 85 16.20 2.61 -13.17
CA ASP A 85 16.66 2.66 -11.77
C ASP A 85 15.51 2.96 -10.82
N ILE A 86 14.60 3.86 -11.23
CA ILE A 86 13.37 4.17 -10.49
C ILE A 86 12.44 2.95 -10.44
N ASP A 87 12.28 2.23 -11.54
CA ASP A 87 11.47 1.01 -11.60
C ASP A 87 12.07 -0.10 -10.72
N SER A 88 13.39 -0.25 -10.72
CA SER A 88 14.10 -1.18 -9.84
C SER A 88 13.90 -0.85 -8.35
N LEU A 89 13.96 0.44 -7.99
CA LEU A 89 13.71 0.92 -6.63
C LEU A 89 12.26 0.64 -6.21
N PHE A 90 11.31 0.90 -7.09
CA PHE A 90 9.90 0.60 -6.87
C PHE A 90 9.66 -0.90 -6.65
N ASN A 91 10.20 -1.76 -7.53
CA ASN A 91 10.06 -3.20 -7.42
C ASN A 91 10.70 -3.77 -6.14
N THR A 92 11.87 -3.25 -5.75
CA THR A 92 12.53 -3.61 -4.50
C THR A 92 11.66 -3.26 -3.29
N THR A 93 11.08 -2.06 -3.28
CA THR A 93 10.16 -1.63 -2.22
C THR A 93 8.90 -2.50 -2.19
N LEU A 94 8.33 -2.79 -3.35
CA LEU A 94 7.15 -3.64 -3.48
C LEU A 94 7.42 -5.07 -2.97
N PHE A 95 8.61 -5.61 -3.24
CA PHE A 95 9.02 -6.93 -2.75
C PHE A 95 9.04 -7.00 -1.21
N PHE A 96 9.72 -6.07 -0.55
CA PHE A 96 9.76 -6.06 0.92
C PHE A 96 8.39 -5.80 1.54
N THR A 97 7.64 -4.85 0.99
CA THR A 97 6.28 -4.54 1.46
C THR A 97 5.34 -5.72 1.26
N GLY A 98 5.45 -6.41 0.13
CA GLY A 98 4.67 -7.62 -0.18
C GLY A 98 4.95 -8.77 0.80
N ILE A 99 6.21 -9.01 1.14
CA ILE A 99 6.58 -10.02 2.15
C ILE A 99 5.94 -9.68 3.50
N VAL A 100 6.11 -8.45 3.97
CA VAL A 100 5.53 -8.01 5.26
C VAL A 100 4.01 -8.11 5.23
N PHE A 101 3.38 -7.69 4.13
CA PHE A 101 1.93 -7.79 3.95
C PHE A 101 1.44 -9.23 4.08
N VAL A 102 2.04 -10.17 3.38
CA VAL A 102 1.63 -11.60 3.42
C VAL A 102 1.87 -12.19 4.81
N LEU A 103 3.06 -11.99 5.38
CA LEU A 103 3.41 -12.56 6.69
C LEU A 103 2.51 -12.03 7.82
N THR A 104 2.22 -10.72 7.82
CA THR A 104 1.37 -10.12 8.84
C THR A 104 -0.08 -10.60 8.74
N HIS A 105 -0.62 -10.76 7.53
CA HIS A 105 -1.97 -11.30 7.35
C HIS A 105 -2.06 -12.77 7.78
N ILE A 106 -1.11 -13.59 7.39
CA ILE A 106 -1.06 -14.99 7.82
C ILE A 106 -0.95 -15.07 9.35
N ALA A 107 -0.03 -14.30 9.96
CA ALA A 107 0.14 -14.28 11.41
C ALA A 107 -1.14 -13.83 12.14
N LEU A 108 -1.79 -12.75 11.67
CA LEU A 108 -3.02 -12.21 12.25
C LEU A 108 -4.12 -13.26 12.31
N PHE A 109 -4.45 -13.87 11.19
CA PHE A 109 -5.54 -14.84 11.12
C PHE A 109 -5.19 -16.18 11.77
N TRP A 110 -3.91 -16.58 11.69
CA TRP A 110 -3.41 -17.75 12.41
C TRP A 110 -3.52 -17.60 13.92
N PHE A 111 -3.13 -16.44 14.46
CA PHE A 111 -3.24 -16.18 15.91
C PHE A 111 -4.70 -16.07 16.36
N THR A 112 -5.56 -15.45 15.57
CA THR A 112 -7.00 -15.42 15.83
C THR A 112 -7.58 -16.83 15.91
N TYR A 113 -7.17 -17.73 15.01
CA TYR A 113 -7.57 -19.12 15.04
C TYR A 113 -6.97 -19.89 16.22
N LYS A 114 -5.66 -19.74 16.46
CA LYS A 114 -4.92 -20.50 17.49
C LYS A 114 -5.34 -20.10 18.90
N TYR A 115 -5.50 -18.82 19.14
CA TYR A 115 -5.79 -18.26 20.49
C TYR A 115 -7.26 -17.97 20.73
N ARG A 116 -8.16 -18.49 19.87
CA ARG A 116 -9.59 -18.37 20.11
C ARG A 116 -10.00 -18.94 21.48
N SER A 117 -11.08 -18.39 22.04
CA SER A 117 -11.62 -18.89 23.32
C SER A 117 -12.03 -20.36 23.20
N LYS A 118 -11.58 -21.18 24.15
CA LYS A 118 -11.92 -22.60 24.28
C LYS A 118 -12.32 -22.89 25.72
N LYS A 119 -13.29 -23.79 25.92
CA LYS A 119 -13.71 -24.23 27.25
C LYS A 119 -12.52 -24.75 28.04
N GLY A 120 -12.34 -24.26 29.28
CA GLY A 120 -11.25 -24.67 30.15
C GLY A 120 -9.88 -24.02 29.88
N ARG A 121 -9.78 -23.13 28.91
CA ARG A 121 -8.54 -22.39 28.62
C ARG A 121 -8.56 -21.01 29.24
N VAL A 122 -7.60 -20.73 30.09
CA VAL A 122 -7.39 -19.40 30.66
C VAL A 122 -6.38 -18.64 29.82
N GLY A 123 -6.71 -17.41 29.49
CA GLY A 123 -5.79 -16.52 28.77
C GLY A 123 -4.61 -16.12 29.66
N VAL A 124 -3.40 -16.15 29.09
CA VAL A 124 -2.21 -15.62 29.79
C VAL A 124 -2.03 -14.17 29.37
N PHE A 125 -1.95 -13.30 30.35
CA PHE A 125 -1.70 -11.88 30.11
C PHE A 125 -0.20 -11.60 30.07
N PHE A 126 0.26 -11.07 28.93
CA PHE A 126 1.62 -10.56 28.76
C PHE A 126 1.58 -9.04 28.68
N SER A 127 2.05 -8.37 29.72
CA SER A 127 2.10 -6.90 29.73
C SER A 127 3.29 -6.35 28.94
N HIS A 128 4.38 -7.11 28.87
CA HIS A 128 5.66 -6.64 28.32
C HIS A 128 6.54 -7.80 27.89
N SER A 129 7.27 -7.64 26.78
CA SER A 129 8.23 -8.61 26.28
C SER A 129 9.34 -7.94 25.48
N ASN A 130 10.48 -7.68 26.14
CA ASN A 130 11.66 -7.05 25.52
C ASN A 130 12.11 -7.75 24.25
N ARG A 131 12.02 -9.08 24.18
CA ARG A 131 12.44 -9.84 22.98
C ARG A 131 11.56 -9.54 21.76
N LEU A 132 10.24 -9.48 21.96
CA LEU A 132 9.32 -9.13 20.88
C LEU A 132 9.53 -7.68 20.46
N GLU A 133 9.68 -6.76 21.40
CA GLU A 133 9.91 -5.34 21.15
C GLU A 133 11.18 -5.12 20.32
N ILE A 134 12.27 -5.76 20.67
CA ILE A 134 13.52 -5.69 19.93
C ILE A 134 13.33 -6.22 18.48
N ILE A 135 12.67 -7.36 18.31
CA ILE A 135 12.49 -7.98 16.99
C ILE A 135 11.66 -7.07 16.08
N TRP A 136 10.50 -6.62 16.53
CA TRP A 136 9.62 -5.80 15.66
C TRP A 136 10.13 -4.38 15.45
N THR A 137 11.11 -3.92 16.23
CA THR A 137 11.76 -2.62 16.02
C THR A 137 12.97 -2.75 15.10
N ILE A 138 13.87 -3.70 15.39
CA ILE A 138 15.13 -3.82 14.64
C ILE A 138 14.91 -4.33 13.22
N VAL A 139 14.06 -5.35 13.03
CA VAL A 139 13.85 -5.93 11.69
C VAL A 139 13.29 -4.90 10.70
N PRO A 140 12.20 -4.17 11.00
CA PRO A 140 11.74 -3.10 10.11
C PRO A 140 12.74 -1.95 9.96
N ALA A 141 13.47 -1.59 11.03
CA ALA A 141 14.47 -0.54 10.95
C ALA A 141 15.59 -0.88 9.96
N LEU A 142 16.10 -2.10 9.97
CA LEU A 142 17.12 -2.56 9.01
C LEU A 142 16.61 -2.52 7.56
N VAL A 143 15.35 -2.96 7.32
CA VAL A 143 14.73 -2.87 6.00
C VAL A 143 14.58 -1.40 5.57
N MET A 144 14.16 -0.52 6.47
CA MET A 144 14.05 0.91 6.17
C MET A 144 15.38 1.54 5.85
N VAL A 145 16.45 1.25 6.60
CA VAL A 145 17.80 1.73 6.31
C VAL A 145 18.25 1.28 4.92
N PHE A 146 18.03 0.02 4.58
CA PHE A 146 18.35 -0.51 3.25
C PHE A 146 17.58 0.22 2.13
N LEU A 147 16.26 0.39 2.26
CA LEU A 147 15.42 1.05 1.26
C LEU A 147 15.80 2.54 1.11
N VAL A 148 16.00 3.24 2.21
CA VAL A 148 16.41 4.66 2.20
C VAL A 148 17.77 4.83 1.55
N THR A 149 18.74 3.96 1.87
CA THR A 149 20.08 4.03 1.26
C THR A 149 20.01 3.82 -0.25
N ASN A 150 19.26 2.82 -0.72
CA ASN A 150 19.04 2.62 -2.16
C ASN A 150 18.37 3.84 -2.81
N GLY A 151 17.35 4.41 -2.14
CA GLY A 151 16.70 5.62 -2.62
C GLY A 151 17.64 6.81 -2.75
N LEU A 152 18.54 7.01 -1.79
CA LEU A 152 19.54 8.08 -1.83
C LEU A 152 20.57 7.87 -2.95
N VAL A 153 20.98 6.62 -3.21
CA VAL A 153 21.88 6.32 -4.34
C VAL A 153 21.24 6.72 -5.66
N VAL A 154 20.01 6.23 -5.92
CA VAL A 154 19.29 6.57 -7.16
C VAL A 154 19.00 8.08 -7.24
N TRP A 155 18.68 8.72 -6.11
CA TRP A 155 18.49 10.17 -6.07
C TRP A 155 19.74 10.93 -6.52
N ASN A 156 20.92 10.56 -6.03
CA ASN A 156 22.18 11.20 -6.42
C ASN A 156 22.54 10.97 -7.89
N GLU A 157 22.08 9.86 -8.48
CA GLU A 157 22.27 9.59 -9.92
C GLU A 157 21.33 10.41 -10.79
N VAL A 158 20.07 10.62 -10.31
CA VAL A 158 19.05 11.37 -11.05
C VAL A 158 19.19 12.88 -10.88
N MET A 159 19.64 13.31 -9.71
CA MET A 159 19.81 14.72 -9.31
C MET A 159 21.25 15.01 -8.90
N PRO A 160 22.24 14.80 -9.79
CA PRO A 160 23.61 15.21 -9.49
C PRO A 160 23.70 16.74 -9.45
N ASP A 161 24.61 17.25 -8.62
CA ASP A 161 25.00 18.64 -8.70
C ASP A 161 25.68 18.90 -10.05
N VAL A 162 25.22 19.90 -10.78
CA VAL A 162 25.79 20.28 -12.08
C VAL A 162 27.10 21.03 -11.87
N ASP A 163 28.18 20.53 -12.46
CA ASP A 163 29.46 21.26 -12.47
C ASP A 163 29.30 22.50 -13.38
N PRO A 164 29.61 23.70 -12.90
CA PRO A 164 29.55 24.94 -13.70
C PRO A 164 30.40 24.92 -14.96
N THR A 165 31.33 23.95 -15.08
CA THR A 165 32.19 23.79 -16.25
C THR A 165 31.61 22.87 -17.31
N GLU A 166 30.53 22.15 -17.04
CA GLU A 166 29.83 21.28 -17.98
C GLU A 166 28.92 22.08 -18.91
N ASP A 167 28.92 21.73 -20.19
CA ASP A 167 28.02 22.29 -21.21
C ASP A 167 26.63 21.62 -21.06
N VAL A 168 25.84 22.11 -20.10
CA VAL A 168 24.50 21.59 -19.82
C VAL A 168 23.44 22.60 -20.23
N LEU A 169 22.32 22.09 -20.71
CA LEU A 169 21.14 22.91 -21.01
C LEU A 169 20.39 23.22 -19.70
N GLU A 170 20.43 24.47 -19.28
CA GLU A 170 19.69 24.94 -18.13
C GLU A 170 18.35 25.55 -18.59
N PHE A 171 17.27 25.24 -17.90
CA PHE A 171 15.99 25.91 -18.12
C PHE A 171 15.19 25.96 -16.81
N GLU A 172 14.41 27.02 -16.68
CA GLU A 172 13.47 27.21 -15.56
C GLU A 172 12.07 26.79 -16.00
N ALA A 173 11.41 25.94 -15.20
CA ALA A 173 10.02 25.58 -15.38
C ALA A 173 9.19 26.10 -14.22
N THR A 174 8.35 27.09 -14.46
CA THR A 174 7.45 27.66 -13.45
C THR A 174 6.03 27.15 -13.66
N GLY A 175 5.49 26.43 -12.67
CA GLY A 175 4.12 25.97 -12.66
C GLY A 175 3.18 27.05 -12.14
N SER A 176 2.15 27.40 -12.91
CA SER A 176 1.05 28.24 -12.48
C SER A 176 -0.28 27.52 -12.70
N GLN A 177 -1.39 28.08 -12.18
CA GLN A 177 -2.69 27.46 -12.32
C GLN A 177 -3.07 27.32 -13.80
N PHE A 178 -3.15 26.04 -14.25
CA PHE A 178 -3.47 25.58 -15.58
C PHE A 178 -2.41 25.78 -16.68
N GLN A 179 -1.19 26.23 -16.35
CA GLN A 179 -0.12 26.39 -17.35
C GLN A 179 1.27 26.19 -16.77
N TRP A 180 2.24 25.86 -17.65
CA TRP A 180 3.65 25.82 -17.36
C TRP A 180 4.36 26.87 -18.22
N GLU A 181 5.22 27.67 -17.59
CA GLU A 181 6.10 28.62 -18.28
C GLU A 181 7.52 28.06 -18.27
N LEU A 182 8.10 27.92 -19.46
CA LEU A 182 9.48 27.47 -19.63
C LEU A 182 10.33 28.65 -20.03
N ARG A 183 11.47 28.86 -19.36
CA ARG A 183 12.41 29.92 -19.66
C ARG A 183 13.78 29.31 -19.89
N TYR A 184 14.45 29.78 -20.93
CA TYR A 184 15.84 29.46 -21.20
C TYR A 184 16.74 30.63 -20.85
N PRO A 185 18.00 30.40 -20.42
CA PRO A 185 18.97 31.47 -20.23
C PRO A 185 19.23 32.18 -21.54
N GLY A 186 19.42 33.50 -21.48
CA GLY A 186 19.81 34.30 -22.62
C GLY A 186 21.28 34.10 -23.00
N ALA A 187 21.78 34.91 -23.96
CA ALA A 187 23.17 34.87 -24.38
C ALA A 187 24.19 35.19 -23.27
N ASP A 188 23.72 35.76 -22.15
CA ASP A 188 24.48 36.06 -20.94
C ASP A 188 24.49 34.90 -19.90
N GLY A 189 23.86 33.76 -20.24
CA GLY A 189 23.76 32.59 -19.35
C GLY A 189 22.91 32.81 -18.09
N LYS A 190 22.10 33.88 -18.03
CA LYS A 190 21.27 34.19 -16.87
C LYS A 190 19.79 34.03 -17.19
N LEU A 191 19.06 33.39 -16.28
CA LEU A 191 17.60 33.35 -16.32
C LEU A 191 17.04 34.73 -15.98
N GLY A 192 16.64 35.48 -17.01
CA GLY A 192 16.14 36.85 -16.86
C GLY A 192 14.67 36.90 -16.42
N THR A 193 14.31 37.99 -15.75
CA THR A 193 12.90 38.27 -15.40
C THR A 193 12.10 38.86 -16.56
N CYS A 194 12.75 39.22 -17.68
CA CYS A 194 12.13 39.81 -18.84
C CYS A 194 11.98 38.80 -19.98
N LEU A 195 10.82 38.73 -20.56
CA LEU A 195 10.50 37.87 -21.73
C LEU A 195 11.38 38.13 -22.97
N LEU A 196 12.06 39.29 -23.01
CA LEU A 196 13.03 39.62 -24.09
C LEU A 196 14.28 38.77 -24.12
N TYR A 197 14.58 38.02 -23.06
CA TYR A 197 15.77 37.14 -22.95
C TYR A 197 15.40 35.65 -23.08
N THR A 198 14.13 35.33 -23.28
CA THR A 198 13.73 33.96 -23.62
C THR A 198 13.98 33.70 -25.11
N SER A 199 14.46 32.52 -25.42
CA SER A 199 14.59 32.09 -26.83
C SER A 199 13.23 32.25 -27.53
N PRO A 200 13.18 32.86 -28.72
CA PRO A 200 11.92 32.95 -29.45
C PRO A 200 11.35 31.55 -29.70
N SER A 201 10.05 31.44 -29.57
CA SER A 201 9.36 30.18 -29.86
C SER A 201 9.71 29.73 -31.29
N PRO A 202 9.96 28.42 -31.51
CA PRO A 202 10.20 27.91 -32.87
C PRO A 202 9.03 28.13 -33.85
N ARG A 203 7.96 28.77 -33.39
CA ARG A 203 6.76 29.07 -34.19
C ARG A 203 6.60 30.54 -34.57
N ASP A 204 7.50 31.40 -34.12
CA ASP A 204 7.62 32.79 -34.55
C ASP A 204 8.77 32.87 -35.57
#